data_28712adc742ceaad2404d6dc3dcab84d
#
_entry.id   28712adc742ceaad2404d6dc3dcab84d
#
_cell.length_a   1.000
_cell.length_b   1.000
_cell.length_c   1.000
_cell.angle_alpha   90.00
_cell.angle_beta   90.00
_cell.angle_gamma   90.00
#
_symmetry.space_group_name_H-M   'P 1'
#
loop_
_entity.id
_entity.type
_entity.pdbx_description
1 polymer ?
#
loop_
_entity_poly.entity_id
_entity_poly.type
_entity_poly.pdbx_seq_one_letter_code
_entity_poly.pdbx_strand_id
1 'polypeptide(L)'
;MRGMVERVAGSGLRQRIAGASRVRTELPFAFTLTPPGAGGRSLLINGVVDVLAEEGARTLVVDWKSDPLGDSDPEALVSAGYSTQRLIYALAALKAGAEVVEVAHCFLERPDEPAVALYEAADAERLERELLGVARGVVEGRFEPSAEPHFSLCADCPGRASLCVHEPELTLRLSVGTPS
;
A
#
# COMPACT_ATOMS: atom_id res chain seq x y z
N MET A 1 -14.19 -1.84 18.84
CA MET A 1 -13.02 -2.73 18.76
C MET A 1 -13.40 -4.23 18.86
N ARG A 2 -14.07 -4.72 19.93
CA ARG A 2 -14.42 -6.15 20.08
C ARG A 2 -15.19 -6.73 18.87
N GLY A 3 -16.21 -6.05 18.35
CA GLY A 3 -16.98 -6.50 17.20
C GLY A 3 -16.20 -6.56 15.88
N MET A 4 -15.14 -5.77 15.69
CA MET A 4 -14.26 -5.86 14.51
C MET A 4 -13.42 -7.15 14.58
N VAL A 5 -12.86 -7.47 15.75
CA VAL A 5 -12.08 -8.69 15.95
C VAL A 5 -12.94 -9.94 15.70
N GLU A 6 -14.17 -9.95 16.19
CA GLU A 6 -15.11 -11.07 16.00
C GLU A 6 -15.48 -11.25 14.51
N ARG A 7 -15.71 -10.17 13.77
CA ARG A 7 -15.96 -10.24 12.32
C ARG A 7 -14.76 -10.80 11.55
N VAL A 8 -13.55 -10.27 11.81
CA VAL A 8 -12.33 -10.77 11.18
C VAL A 8 -12.09 -12.24 11.50
N ALA A 9 -12.29 -12.66 12.76
CA ALA A 9 -12.11 -14.05 13.18
C ALA A 9 -13.07 -15.02 12.45
N GLY A 10 -14.27 -14.56 12.09
CA GLY A 10 -15.25 -15.34 11.35
C GLY A 10 -15.16 -15.25 9.83
N SER A 11 -14.32 -14.36 9.28
CA SER A 11 -14.26 -14.07 7.85
C SER A 11 -13.70 -15.22 7.01
N GLY A 12 -14.13 -15.27 5.74
CA GLY A 12 -13.59 -16.19 4.75
C GLY A 12 -12.08 -15.98 4.51
N LEU A 13 -11.60 -14.73 4.55
CA LEU A 13 -10.17 -14.43 4.43
C LEU A 13 -9.35 -15.04 5.58
N ARG A 14 -9.87 -14.97 6.82
CA ARG A 14 -9.21 -15.61 7.98
C ARG A 14 -9.15 -17.12 7.86
N GLN A 15 -10.20 -17.75 7.29
CA GLN A 15 -10.23 -19.20 7.03
C GLN A 15 -9.18 -19.58 5.97
N ARG A 16 -9.04 -18.80 4.90
CA ARG A 16 -8.00 -19.01 3.88
C ARG A 16 -6.60 -18.95 4.51
N ILE A 17 -6.32 -17.93 5.29
CA ILE A 17 -5.03 -17.79 6.00
C ILE A 17 -4.77 -19.02 6.89
N ALA A 18 -5.78 -19.49 7.62
CA ALA A 18 -5.64 -20.67 8.50
C ALA A 18 -5.40 -21.97 7.74
N GLY A 19 -5.87 -22.07 6.49
CA GLY A 19 -5.68 -23.24 5.61
C GLY A 19 -4.39 -23.20 4.80
N ALA A 20 -3.64 -22.12 4.83
CA ALA A 20 -2.41 -21.98 4.07
C ALA A 20 -1.31 -22.92 4.58
N SER A 21 -0.45 -23.40 3.68
CA SER A 21 0.67 -24.30 4.02
C SER A 21 1.72 -23.65 4.91
N ARG A 22 1.87 -22.33 4.78
CA ARG A 22 2.75 -21.51 5.60
C ARG A 22 2.18 -20.12 5.76
N VAL A 23 2.26 -19.58 6.97
CA VAL A 23 1.83 -18.21 7.30
C VAL A 23 2.95 -17.49 8.02
N ARG A 24 3.22 -16.26 7.62
CA ARG A 24 4.13 -15.33 8.29
C ARG A 24 3.38 -14.02 8.53
N THR A 25 3.53 -13.48 9.72
CA THR A 25 2.93 -12.20 10.12
C THR A 25 4.04 -11.19 10.38
N GLU A 26 3.74 -9.90 10.22
CA GLU A 26 4.69 -8.82 10.44
C GLU A 26 6.01 -9.07 9.69
N LEU A 27 5.92 -9.51 8.43
CA LEU A 27 7.08 -9.92 7.65
C LEU A 27 7.79 -8.70 7.07
N PRO A 28 9.03 -8.38 7.53
CA PRO A 28 9.80 -7.32 6.93
C PRO A 28 10.30 -7.73 5.53
N PHE A 29 10.33 -6.77 4.63
CA PHE A 29 10.92 -6.94 3.30
C PHE A 29 11.79 -5.73 2.92
N ALA A 30 12.73 -5.96 2.01
CA ALA A 30 13.48 -4.90 1.36
C ALA A 30 13.90 -5.35 -0.04
N PHE A 31 13.85 -4.43 -1.00
CA PHE A 31 14.40 -4.62 -2.33
C PHE A 31 14.86 -3.29 -2.93
N THR A 32 15.64 -3.33 -3.99
CA THR A 32 16.11 -2.14 -4.67
C THR A 32 15.46 -1.98 -6.03
N LEU A 33 15.23 -0.72 -6.41
CA LEU A 33 14.87 -0.29 -7.75
C LEU A 33 15.99 0.56 -8.32
N THR A 34 16.46 0.25 -9.51
CA THR A 34 17.54 1.00 -10.17
C THR A 34 16.96 1.77 -11.35
N PRO A 35 16.82 3.11 -11.24
CA PRO A 35 16.34 3.92 -12.35
C PRO A 35 17.28 3.85 -13.55
N PRO A 36 16.79 3.80 -14.78
CA PRO A 36 17.61 3.92 -15.97
C PRO A 36 18.45 5.21 -15.95
N GLY A 37 19.73 5.10 -16.25
CA GLY A 37 20.61 6.26 -16.29
C GLY A 37 21.04 6.82 -14.93
N ALA A 38 20.73 6.16 -13.82
CA ALA A 38 21.01 6.65 -12.46
C ALA A 38 22.49 6.57 -12.03
N GLY A 39 23.40 6.17 -12.91
CA GLY A 39 24.84 6.08 -12.58
C GLY A 39 25.15 5.12 -11.43
N GLY A 40 24.40 4.03 -11.31
CA GLY A 40 24.54 3.04 -10.23
C GLY A 40 23.80 3.39 -8.93
N ARG A 41 23.08 4.50 -8.87
CA ARG A 41 22.23 4.83 -7.70
C ARG A 41 20.94 4.01 -7.75
N SER A 42 20.57 3.45 -6.61
CA SER A 42 19.33 2.66 -6.46
C SER A 42 18.48 3.24 -5.33
N LEU A 43 17.17 3.09 -5.47
CA LEU A 43 16.21 3.33 -4.40
C LEU A 43 16.09 2.06 -3.57
N LEU A 44 16.20 2.17 -2.26
CA LEU A 44 15.82 1.10 -1.34
C LEU A 44 14.35 1.26 -1.00
N ILE A 45 13.57 0.22 -1.29
CA ILE A 45 12.19 0.08 -0.87
C ILE A 45 12.15 -0.95 0.25
N ASN A 46 11.57 -0.59 1.38
CA ASN A 46 11.41 -1.49 2.51
C ASN A 46 10.07 -1.27 3.19
N GLY A 47 9.61 -2.27 3.91
CA GLY A 47 8.34 -2.22 4.62
C GLY A 47 8.10 -3.52 5.40
N VAL A 48 6.88 -3.64 5.88
CA VAL A 48 6.40 -4.83 6.60
C VAL A 48 5.06 -5.24 5.97
N VAL A 49 4.91 -6.53 5.71
CA VAL A 49 3.62 -7.13 5.28
C VAL A 49 2.93 -7.68 6.53
N ASP A 50 1.66 -7.32 6.76
CA ASP A 50 0.92 -7.80 7.93
C ASP A 50 0.78 -9.32 7.92
N VAL A 51 0.37 -9.90 6.78
CA VAL A 51 0.28 -11.36 6.61
C VAL A 51 0.73 -11.75 5.22
N LEU A 52 1.61 -12.76 5.16
CA LEU A 52 1.93 -13.48 3.94
C LEU A 52 1.59 -14.95 4.15
N ALA A 53 0.73 -15.50 3.28
CA ALA A 53 0.28 -16.89 3.35
C ALA A 53 0.56 -17.63 2.02
N GLU A 54 1.13 -18.83 2.10
CA GLU A 54 1.45 -19.65 0.94
C GLU A 54 0.29 -20.65 0.69
N GLU A 55 -0.42 -20.48 -0.43
CA GLU A 55 -1.57 -21.30 -0.84
C GLU A 55 -1.22 -22.10 -2.11
N GLY A 56 -0.38 -23.12 -1.98
CA GLY A 56 0.12 -23.88 -3.15
C GLY A 56 0.99 -23.01 -4.05
N ALA A 57 0.57 -22.79 -5.30
CA ALA A 57 1.29 -21.95 -6.27
C ALA A 57 1.04 -20.45 -6.08
N ARG A 58 0.12 -20.08 -5.19
CA ARG A 58 -0.25 -18.69 -4.95
C ARG A 58 0.30 -18.20 -3.61
N THR A 59 0.79 -16.99 -3.59
CA THR A 59 1.13 -16.24 -2.37
C THR A 59 0.06 -15.18 -2.12
N LEU A 60 -0.64 -15.30 -1.00
CA LEU A 60 -1.58 -14.30 -0.53
C LEU A 60 -0.86 -13.31 0.39
N VAL A 61 -0.92 -12.04 0.05
CA VAL A 61 -0.47 -10.92 0.88
C VAL A 61 -1.71 -10.20 1.40
N VAL A 62 -1.85 -10.08 2.71
CA VAL A 62 -2.96 -9.36 3.33
C VAL A 62 -2.44 -8.15 4.08
N ASP A 63 -3.13 -7.04 3.89
CA ASP A 63 -2.91 -5.79 4.61
C ASP A 63 -4.24 -5.38 5.28
N TRP A 64 -4.19 -5.24 6.61
CA TRP A 64 -5.36 -4.91 7.42
C TRP A 64 -5.54 -3.40 7.52
N LYS A 65 -6.73 -2.92 7.14
CA LYS A 65 -7.08 -1.50 7.17
C LYS A 65 -8.09 -1.19 8.27
N SER A 66 -7.69 -0.34 9.20
CA SER A 66 -8.57 0.16 10.27
C SER A 66 -9.31 1.45 9.89
N ASP A 67 -9.04 1.97 8.69
CA ASP A 67 -9.69 3.16 8.17
C ASP A 67 -11.20 2.95 8.07
N PRO A 68 -12.01 3.98 8.38
CA PRO A 68 -13.45 3.91 8.20
C PRO A 68 -13.80 3.68 6.73
N LEU A 69 -14.58 2.64 6.46
CA LEU A 69 -15.04 2.31 5.12
C LEU A 69 -16.40 2.94 4.83
N GLY A 70 -17.32 2.95 5.81
CA GLY A 70 -18.68 3.43 5.64
C GLY A 70 -19.36 2.72 4.47
N ASP A 71 -20.02 3.49 3.59
CA ASP A 71 -20.68 3.00 2.39
C ASP A 71 -19.76 2.98 1.15
N SER A 72 -18.48 3.32 1.31
CA SER A 72 -17.53 3.38 0.19
C SER A 72 -17.22 1.99 -0.35
N ASP A 73 -16.90 1.92 -1.65
CA ASP A 73 -16.36 0.72 -2.28
C ASP A 73 -14.90 0.51 -1.82
N PRO A 74 -14.53 -0.67 -1.27
CA PRO A 74 -13.16 -0.97 -0.86
C PRO A 74 -12.13 -0.78 -1.97
N GLU A 75 -12.45 -1.18 -3.21
CA GLU A 75 -11.54 -1.04 -4.35
C GLU A 75 -11.32 0.42 -4.73
N ALA A 76 -12.35 1.25 -4.67
CA ALA A 76 -12.22 2.68 -4.92
C ALA A 76 -11.29 3.36 -3.90
N LEU A 77 -11.42 3.00 -2.60
CA LEU A 77 -10.53 3.53 -1.56
C LEU A 77 -9.08 3.07 -1.74
N VAL A 78 -8.87 1.80 -2.09
CA VAL A 78 -7.52 1.29 -2.33
C VAL A 78 -6.90 1.93 -3.56
N SER A 79 -7.65 2.11 -4.63
CA SER A 79 -7.18 2.79 -5.84
C SER A 79 -6.80 4.24 -5.58
N ALA A 80 -7.54 4.94 -4.72
CA ALA A 80 -7.28 6.33 -4.39
C ALA A 80 -6.10 6.53 -3.41
N GLY A 81 -5.96 5.65 -2.39
CA GLY A 81 -5.05 5.88 -1.27
C GLY A 81 -3.93 4.84 -1.10
N TYR A 82 -4.10 3.63 -1.60
CA TYR A 82 -3.20 2.50 -1.33
C TYR A 82 -2.63 1.82 -2.58
N SER A 83 -2.85 2.39 -3.77
CA SER A 83 -2.37 1.82 -5.04
C SER A 83 -0.86 1.58 -5.05
N THR A 84 -0.06 2.54 -4.58
CA THR A 84 1.41 2.40 -4.48
C THR A 84 1.81 1.30 -3.51
N GLN A 85 1.15 1.17 -2.36
CA GLN A 85 1.40 0.11 -1.39
C GLN A 85 1.10 -1.27 -2.00
N ARG A 86 -0.02 -1.39 -2.71
CA ARG A 86 -0.40 -2.60 -3.43
C ARG A 86 0.69 -3.05 -4.41
N LEU A 87 1.23 -2.13 -5.22
CA LEU A 87 2.31 -2.43 -6.16
C LEU A 87 3.59 -2.86 -5.45
N ILE A 88 3.95 -2.18 -4.36
CA ILE A 88 5.13 -2.51 -3.55
C ILE A 88 5.02 -3.93 -2.98
N TYR A 89 3.87 -4.29 -2.41
CA TYR A 89 3.65 -5.62 -1.84
C TYR A 89 3.69 -6.72 -2.90
N ALA A 90 3.04 -6.49 -4.05
CA ALA A 90 3.09 -7.42 -5.17
C ALA A 90 4.53 -7.64 -5.62
N LEU A 91 5.27 -6.57 -5.88
CA LEU A 91 6.65 -6.65 -6.37
C LEU A 91 7.59 -7.28 -5.33
N ALA A 92 7.41 -6.99 -4.04
CA ALA A 92 8.19 -7.60 -2.97
C ALA A 92 8.03 -9.12 -2.95
N ALA A 93 6.80 -9.63 -3.06
CA ALA A 93 6.52 -11.06 -3.08
C ALA A 93 7.04 -11.72 -4.38
N LEU A 94 6.87 -11.09 -5.55
CA LEU A 94 7.40 -11.59 -6.82
C LEU A 94 8.93 -11.67 -6.80
N LYS A 95 9.61 -10.63 -6.29
CA LYS A 95 11.09 -10.64 -6.12
C LYS A 95 11.56 -11.68 -5.11
N ALA A 96 10.73 -12.07 -4.17
CA ALA A 96 11.00 -13.17 -3.23
C ALA A 96 10.77 -14.57 -3.85
N GLY A 97 10.35 -14.66 -5.11
CA GLY A 97 10.19 -15.89 -5.87
C GLY A 97 8.76 -16.41 -5.97
N ALA A 98 7.76 -15.64 -5.58
CA ALA A 98 6.36 -16.00 -5.82
C ALA A 98 6.05 -15.97 -7.33
N GLU A 99 5.33 -16.98 -7.83
CA GLU A 99 4.89 -17.03 -9.23
C GLU A 99 3.58 -16.27 -9.45
N VAL A 100 2.65 -16.40 -8.50
CA VAL A 100 1.36 -15.71 -8.48
C VAL A 100 1.17 -15.06 -7.12
N VAL A 101 0.87 -13.77 -7.10
CA VAL A 101 0.64 -12.98 -5.90
C VAL A 101 -0.77 -12.41 -5.92
N GLU A 102 -1.51 -12.67 -4.87
CA GLU A 102 -2.79 -12.01 -4.58
C GLU A 102 -2.55 -11.01 -3.44
N VAL A 103 -2.77 -9.73 -3.70
CA VAL A 103 -2.72 -8.68 -2.67
C VAL A 103 -4.13 -8.31 -2.27
N ALA A 104 -4.47 -8.51 -1.01
CA ALA A 104 -5.78 -8.24 -0.42
C ALA A 104 -5.67 -7.12 0.63
N HIS A 105 -6.27 -5.96 0.37
CA HIS A 105 -6.50 -4.93 1.38
C HIS A 105 -7.85 -5.22 2.05
N CYS A 106 -7.81 -5.56 3.33
CA CYS A 106 -8.98 -5.97 4.09
C CYS A 106 -9.37 -4.92 5.13
N PHE A 107 -10.44 -4.22 4.89
CA PHE A 107 -11.00 -3.28 5.85
C PHE A 107 -11.71 -4.02 6.98
N LEU A 108 -11.33 -3.75 8.23
CA LEU A 108 -11.84 -4.45 9.42
C LEU A 108 -13.35 -4.27 9.63
N GLU A 109 -13.96 -3.26 9.02
CA GLU A 109 -15.41 -3.06 9.06
C GLU A 109 -16.17 -4.07 8.21
N ARG A 110 -15.60 -4.46 7.03
CA ARG A 110 -16.19 -5.42 6.08
C ARG A 110 -15.14 -6.46 5.62
N PRO A 111 -14.71 -7.38 6.51
CA PRO A 111 -13.59 -8.28 6.22
C PRO A 111 -13.91 -9.36 5.16
N ASP A 112 -15.17 -9.55 4.80
CA ASP A 112 -15.58 -10.47 3.73
C ASP A 112 -15.61 -9.82 2.35
N GLU A 113 -15.29 -8.50 2.26
CA GLU A 113 -15.23 -7.73 1.02
C GLU A 113 -13.83 -7.10 0.83
N PRO A 114 -12.74 -7.87 0.81
CA PRO A 114 -11.41 -7.30 0.61
C PRO A 114 -11.26 -6.77 -0.81
N ALA A 115 -10.56 -5.65 -0.97
CA ALA A 115 -10.10 -5.19 -2.28
C ALA A 115 -8.90 -6.03 -2.72
N VAL A 116 -9.05 -6.78 -3.82
CA VAL A 116 -8.10 -7.81 -4.24
C VAL A 116 -7.54 -7.52 -5.62
N ALA A 117 -6.22 -7.69 -5.78
CA ALA A 117 -5.56 -7.66 -7.08
C ALA A 117 -4.62 -8.85 -7.23
N LEU A 118 -4.54 -9.40 -8.45
CA LEU A 118 -3.69 -10.52 -8.82
C LEU A 118 -2.54 -10.04 -9.70
N TYR A 119 -1.35 -10.59 -9.44
CA TYR A 119 -0.13 -10.32 -10.20
C TYR A 119 0.62 -11.63 -10.46
N GLU A 120 1.24 -11.73 -11.61
CA GLU A 120 2.06 -12.87 -12.00
C GLU A 120 3.53 -12.47 -12.13
N ALA A 121 4.44 -13.43 -12.15
CA ALA A 121 5.87 -13.16 -12.30
C ALA A 121 6.18 -12.30 -13.55
N ALA A 122 5.40 -12.45 -14.62
CA ALA A 122 5.52 -11.64 -15.84
C ALA A 122 5.21 -10.16 -15.64
N ASP A 123 4.48 -9.79 -14.58
CA ASP A 123 4.16 -8.40 -14.26
C ASP A 123 5.32 -7.63 -13.62
N ALA A 124 6.34 -8.31 -13.11
CA ALA A 124 7.40 -7.71 -12.31
C ALA A 124 8.05 -6.49 -12.97
N GLU A 125 8.41 -6.57 -14.26
CA GLU A 125 9.02 -5.46 -14.99
C GLU A 125 8.06 -4.26 -15.14
N ARG A 126 6.77 -4.52 -15.34
CA ARG A 126 5.75 -3.48 -15.42
C ARG A 126 5.60 -2.76 -14.07
N LEU A 127 5.50 -3.52 -12.97
CA LEU A 127 5.40 -2.99 -11.62
C LEU A 127 6.64 -2.15 -11.25
N GLU A 128 7.84 -2.60 -11.63
CA GLU A 128 9.07 -1.82 -11.43
C GLU A 128 9.00 -0.47 -12.15
N ARG A 129 8.57 -0.44 -13.41
CA ARG A 129 8.44 0.80 -14.18
C ARG A 129 7.42 1.75 -13.57
N GLU A 130 6.29 1.22 -13.10
CA GLU A 130 5.24 2.01 -12.43
C GLU A 130 5.77 2.63 -11.14
N LEU A 131 6.43 1.85 -10.28
CA LEU A 131 7.02 2.35 -9.03
C LEU A 131 8.14 3.35 -9.27
N LEU A 132 8.98 3.15 -10.28
CA LEU A 132 9.98 4.15 -10.69
C LEU A 132 9.34 5.44 -11.18
N GLY A 133 8.18 5.35 -11.83
CA GLY A 133 7.37 6.52 -12.22
C GLY A 133 6.90 7.31 -11.00
N VAL A 134 6.36 6.63 -9.99
CA VAL A 134 5.94 7.24 -8.72
C VAL A 134 7.13 7.86 -7.98
N ALA A 135 8.27 7.17 -7.95
CA ALA A 135 9.47 7.61 -7.25
C ALA A 135 10.30 8.67 -8.00
N ARG A 136 9.89 9.05 -9.22
CA ARG A 136 10.68 9.94 -10.09
C ARG A 136 11.10 11.22 -9.39
N GLY A 137 10.19 11.89 -8.68
CA GLY A 137 10.47 13.13 -7.97
C GLY A 137 11.61 12.94 -6.95
N VAL A 138 11.57 11.86 -6.19
CA VAL A 138 12.61 11.53 -5.19
C VAL A 138 13.96 11.28 -5.89
N VAL A 139 13.97 10.52 -6.99
CA VAL A 139 15.18 10.21 -7.77
C VAL A 139 15.82 11.47 -8.34
N GLU A 140 15.00 12.39 -8.83
CA GLU A 140 15.42 13.66 -9.43
C GLU A 140 15.73 14.75 -8.38
N GLY A 141 15.55 14.46 -7.09
CA GLY A 141 15.77 15.42 -6.00
C GLY A 141 14.74 16.54 -5.99
N ARG A 142 13.55 16.31 -6.53
CA ARG A 142 12.45 17.27 -6.52
C ARG A 142 11.61 17.09 -5.27
N PHE A 143 11.65 18.07 -4.39
CA PHE A 143 10.96 18.05 -3.10
C PHE A 143 10.14 19.33 -2.90
N GLU A 144 9.61 19.87 -3.97
CA GLU A 144 8.76 21.06 -3.90
C GLU A 144 7.51 20.75 -3.06
N PRO A 145 7.14 21.64 -2.15
CA PRO A 145 5.88 21.54 -1.41
C PRO A 145 4.68 21.55 -2.36
N SER A 146 3.62 20.84 -1.99
CA SER A 146 2.38 20.87 -2.77
C SER A 146 1.88 22.30 -2.95
N ALA A 147 1.48 22.66 -4.17
CA ALA A 147 0.84 23.94 -4.42
C ALA A 147 -0.55 24.06 -3.76
N GLU A 148 -1.16 22.94 -3.43
CA GLU A 148 -2.48 22.86 -2.80
C GLU A 148 -2.43 22.07 -1.49
N PRO A 149 -1.85 22.66 -0.40
CA PRO A 149 -1.79 21.99 0.89
C PRO A 149 -3.21 21.83 1.46
N HIS A 150 -3.47 20.69 2.08
CA HIS A 150 -4.74 20.39 2.76
C HIS A 150 -4.53 19.35 3.86
N PHE A 151 -5.51 19.21 4.76
CA PHE A 151 -5.41 18.38 5.95
C PHE A 151 -4.97 16.94 5.63
N SER A 152 -5.61 16.27 4.69
CA SER A 152 -5.31 14.87 4.37
C SER A 152 -3.88 14.65 3.86
N LEU A 153 -3.27 15.66 3.23
CA LEU A 153 -1.88 15.62 2.78
C LEU A 153 -0.90 16.00 3.89
N CYS A 154 -1.31 16.92 4.77
CA CYS A 154 -0.40 17.64 5.65
C CYS A 154 -0.49 17.20 7.12
N ALA A 155 -1.54 16.46 7.53
CA ALA A 155 -1.76 16.10 8.93
C ALA A 155 -0.54 15.41 9.57
N ASP A 156 0.00 14.42 8.86
CA ASP A 156 1.12 13.59 9.32
C ASP A 156 2.47 13.99 8.71
N CYS A 157 2.53 15.15 8.02
CA CYS A 157 3.77 15.62 7.44
C CYS A 157 4.77 16.04 8.53
N PRO A 158 5.95 15.40 8.65
CA PRO A 158 6.91 15.72 9.69
C PRO A 158 7.50 17.13 9.57
N GLY A 159 7.48 17.70 8.35
CA GLY A 159 7.97 19.06 8.10
C GLY A 159 6.97 20.17 8.42
N ARG A 160 5.70 19.85 8.66
CA ARG A 160 4.63 20.84 8.80
C ARG A 160 4.90 21.90 9.87
N ALA A 161 5.43 21.48 11.01
CA ALA A 161 5.60 22.37 12.16
C ALA A 161 6.83 23.30 12.07
N SER A 162 7.85 22.93 11.29
CA SER A 162 9.14 23.61 11.34
C SER A 162 9.80 23.90 9.99
N LEU A 163 9.39 23.22 8.94
CA LEU A 163 10.03 23.30 7.61
C LEU A 163 9.03 23.72 6.50
N CYS A 164 7.73 23.73 6.83
CA CYS A 164 6.69 24.03 5.85
C CYS A 164 6.73 25.51 5.43
N VAL A 165 6.62 25.76 4.14
CA VAL A 165 6.56 27.11 3.57
C VAL A 165 5.12 27.67 3.57
N HIS A 166 4.12 26.83 3.88
CA HIS A 166 2.72 27.22 3.92
C HIS A 166 2.30 27.62 5.33
N GLU A 167 1.41 28.58 5.41
CA GLU A 167 0.78 28.98 6.68
C GLU A 167 -0.03 27.81 7.25
N PRO A 168 -0.05 27.66 8.60
CA PRO A 168 -0.75 26.56 9.27
C PRO A 168 -2.21 26.39 8.84
N GLU A 169 -2.93 27.49 8.62
CA GLU A 169 -4.33 27.52 8.20
C GLU A 169 -4.55 26.82 6.86
N LEU A 170 -3.60 26.97 5.92
CA LEU A 170 -3.67 26.31 4.63
C LEU A 170 -3.46 24.80 4.75
N THR A 171 -2.58 24.38 5.67
CA THR A 171 -2.27 22.96 5.90
C THR A 171 -3.37 22.21 6.65
N LEU A 172 -4.27 22.94 7.32
CA LEU A 172 -5.37 22.38 8.10
C LEU A 172 -6.73 22.46 7.39
N ARG A 173 -6.81 23.15 6.25
CA ARG A 173 -8.07 23.20 5.48
C ARG A 173 -8.46 21.79 5.01
N LEU A 174 -9.76 21.52 5.00
CA LEU A 174 -10.27 20.29 4.37
C LEU A 174 -9.99 20.35 2.85
N SER A 175 -9.64 19.23 2.26
CA SER A 175 -9.55 19.15 0.80
C SER A 175 -10.91 19.54 0.22
N VAL A 176 -10.92 20.50 -0.68
CA VAL A 176 -12.13 20.81 -1.47
C VAL A 176 -12.30 19.59 -2.38
N GLY A 177 -13.24 18.70 -2.03
CA GLY A 177 -13.53 17.52 -2.84
C GLY A 177 -13.81 17.98 -4.27
N THR A 178 -13.12 17.39 -5.23
CA THR A 178 -13.56 17.48 -6.63
C THR A 178 -14.95 16.87 -6.64
N PRO A 179 -16.02 17.59 -6.98
CA PRO A 179 -17.32 16.99 -7.12
C PRO A 179 -17.23 15.92 -8.21
N SER A 180 -17.76 14.74 -7.87
CA SER A 180 -17.88 13.55 -8.72
C SER A 180 -18.51 13.85 -10.06
#